data_a6fd82e5bb201d879eccc53fba846421
#
_entry.id   a6fd82e5bb201d879eccc53fba846421
#
_cell.length_a   1.000
_cell.length_b   1.000
_cell.length_c   1.000
_cell.angle_alpha   90.00
_cell.angle_beta   90.00
_cell.angle_gamma   90.00
#
_symmetry.space_group_name_H-M   'P 1'
#
loop_
_entity.id
_entity.type
_entity.pdbx_description
1 polymer ?
#
loop_
_entity_poly.entity_id
_entity_poly.type
_entity_poly.pdbx_seq_one_letter_code
_entity_poly.pdbx_strand_id
1 'polypeptide(L)'
;MNNLQITDGEVKKALATCVAQVRRNIPAYTDKSQNHSSIRGIYPACLNTQWTCGFWPGELWLAYEATNDSAFRDAALVHVQSMRNRIEKKIEVEHHDMGFLYSPSCVAAWKLVKSDDARTAALLAAEQLISRYQTKGRFIQAWGAMNEPQNYRYIIDCLLNTPLLYWASRETGTKTYADIARAHTQTCMKNSIRQDGSTFHTFFMDADTGKPLHGATCQGYSDDSVWARGQAWGVYGSALAYRYDPQPAYLESFHRTLAFFLAKLPDDGVPYWDMIFTDANAVHDGETEPRDSSSASIVCCGMLDMASQLKKNDADTYAEEIENYIRTARVMLKSLADNYAVKADAKSNGLVLHGTYSKKSPYNTCTPEGVDECVSWGDYFYMEALTRLNNPDWNLYW
;
A
#
# COMPACT_ATOMS: atom_id res chain seq x y z
N MET A 1 -0.68 26.59 -17.10
CA MET A 1 -0.22 25.49 -16.22
C MET A 1 -1.13 25.16 -15.04
N ASN A 2 -2.06 26.05 -14.62
CA ASN A 2 -2.93 25.78 -13.45
C ASN A 2 -4.01 24.70 -13.62
N ASN A 3 -4.30 24.23 -14.84
CA ASN A 3 -5.34 23.22 -15.08
C ASN A 3 -4.88 21.76 -14.95
N LEU A 4 -3.60 21.52 -14.65
CA LEU A 4 -3.03 20.17 -14.55
C LEU A 4 -3.00 19.62 -13.12
N GLN A 5 -3.20 20.47 -12.12
CA GLN A 5 -3.21 20.07 -10.72
C GLN A 5 -4.63 20.02 -10.17
N ILE A 6 -4.91 18.99 -9.35
CA ILE A 6 -6.19 18.95 -8.62
C ILE A 6 -6.25 20.12 -7.62
N THR A 7 -7.31 20.90 -7.69
CA THR A 7 -7.58 22.01 -6.77
C THR A 7 -8.16 21.49 -5.44
N ASP A 8 -8.10 22.30 -4.37
CA ASP A 8 -8.69 21.92 -3.08
C ASP A 8 -10.21 21.67 -3.17
N GLY A 9 -10.90 22.41 -4.05
CA GLY A 9 -12.32 22.17 -4.32
C GLY A 9 -12.58 20.82 -4.99
N GLU A 10 -11.73 20.44 -5.95
CA GLU A 10 -11.80 19.13 -6.61
C GLU A 10 -11.42 18.00 -5.68
N VAL A 11 -10.42 18.19 -4.80
CA VAL A 11 -10.05 17.20 -3.76
C VAL A 11 -11.24 16.93 -2.85
N LYS A 12 -11.91 17.98 -2.34
CA LYS A 12 -13.11 17.83 -1.50
C LYS A 12 -14.24 17.11 -2.24
N LYS A 13 -14.46 17.42 -3.52
CA LYS A 13 -15.48 16.76 -4.34
C LYS A 13 -15.13 15.29 -4.57
N ALA A 14 -13.89 14.97 -4.91
CA ALA A 14 -13.44 13.59 -5.11
C ALA A 14 -13.58 12.77 -3.82
N LEU A 15 -13.14 13.31 -2.68
CA LEU A 15 -13.29 12.65 -1.37
C LEU A 15 -14.76 12.43 -1.01
N ALA A 16 -15.62 13.42 -1.24
CA ALA A 16 -17.06 13.28 -1.02
C ALA A 16 -17.69 12.19 -1.90
N THR A 17 -17.20 12.02 -3.14
CA THR A 17 -17.63 10.94 -4.04
C THR A 17 -17.20 9.58 -3.49
N CYS A 18 -15.95 9.44 -3.00
CA CYS A 18 -15.49 8.22 -2.33
C CYS A 18 -16.34 7.90 -1.11
N VAL A 19 -16.58 8.86 -0.23
CA VAL A 19 -17.43 8.70 0.97
C VAL A 19 -18.84 8.22 0.60
N ALA A 20 -19.44 8.81 -0.45
CA ALA A 20 -20.76 8.41 -0.91
C ALA A 20 -20.77 6.96 -1.45
N GLN A 21 -19.70 6.52 -2.14
CA GLN A 21 -19.59 5.14 -2.60
C GLN A 21 -19.37 4.16 -1.43
N VAL A 22 -18.47 4.48 -0.50
CA VAL A 22 -18.25 3.69 0.72
C VAL A 22 -19.57 3.52 1.49
N ARG A 23 -20.39 4.58 1.59
CA ARG A 23 -21.71 4.47 2.22
C ARG A 23 -22.64 3.49 1.50
N ARG A 24 -22.70 3.55 0.16
CA ARG A 24 -23.51 2.60 -0.63
C ARG A 24 -23.08 1.15 -0.44
N ASN A 25 -21.79 0.95 -0.16
CA ASN A 25 -21.20 -0.38 0.01
C ASN A 25 -21.45 -1.01 1.39
N ILE A 26 -21.75 -0.22 2.45
CA ILE A 26 -21.96 -0.72 3.82
C ILE A 26 -22.92 -1.92 3.86
N PRO A 27 -24.13 -1.89 3.24
CA PRO A 27 -25.08 -3.00 3.37
C PRO A 27 -24.54 -4.33 2.82
N ALA A 28 -23.64 -4.29 1.82
CA ALA A 28 -23.07 -5.47 1.21
C ALA A 28 -21.87 -6.04 1.97
N TYR A 29 -21.13 -5.18 2.72
CA TYR A 29 -19.83 -5.53 3.31
C TYR A 29 -19.73 -5.24 4.82
N THR A 30 -20.83 -5.16 5.56
CA THR A 30 -20.77 -4.98 7.02
C THR A 30 -20.22 -6.22 7.73
N ASP A 31 -20.66 -7.41 7.32
CA ASP A 31 -20.24 -8.71 7.88
C ASP A 31 -19.37 -9.54 6.93
N LYS A 32 -19.05 -8.98 5.78
CA LYS A 32 -18.18 -9.57 4.74
C LYS A 32 -17.07 -8.60 4.38
N SER A 33 -15.96 -9.15 3.89
CA SER A 33 -14.92 -8.34 3.26
C SER A 33 -15.18 -8.17 1.77
N GLN A 34 -14.62 -7.13 1.18
CA GLN A 34 -14.49 -7.04 -0.26
C GLN A 34 -13.38 -7.99 -0.74
N ASN A 35 -13.59 -8.64 -1.88
CA ASN A 35 -12.55 -9.37 -2.56
C ASN A 35 -11.38 -8.43 -2.93
N HIS A 36 -10.18 -8.97 -3.13
CA HIS A 36 -9.00 -8.18 -3.48
C HIS A 36 -9.19 -7.33 -4.76
N SER A 37 -9.98 -7.80 -5.71
CA SER A 37 -10.33 -7.08 -6.94
C SER A 37 -11.79 -7.25 -7.31
N SER A 38 -12.31 -6.31 -8.07
CA SER A 38 -13.64 -6.39 -8.66
C SER A 38 -13.68 -7.41 -9.80
N ILE A 39 -14.88 -7.76 -10.19
CA ILE A 39 -15.19 -8.51 -11.42
C ILE A 39 -16.19 -7.65 -12.19
N ARG A 40 -15.77 -7.10 -13.33
CA ARG A 40 -16.56 -6.14 -14.12
C ARG A 40 -17.03 -4.95 -13.30
N GLY A 41 -16.11 -4.42 -12.47
CA GLY A 41 -16.33 -3.26 -11.64
C GLY A 41 -17.10 -3.51 -10.33
N ILE A 42 -17.51 -4.76 -10.02
CA ILE A 42 -18.21 -5.09 -8.77
C ILE A 42 -17.35 -6.01 -7.91
N TYR A 43 -17.06 -5.61 -6.68
CA TYR A 43 -16.36 -6.48 -5.73
C TYR A 43 -17.24 -7.64 -5.28
N PRO A 44 -16.84 -8.90 -5.48
CA PRO A 44 -17.47 -10.01 -4.78
C PRO A 44 -17.30 -9.88 -3.27
N ALA A 45 -18.32 -10.23 -2.50
CA ALA A 45 -18.18 -10.37 -1.06
C ALA A 45 -17.42 -11.66 -0.73
N CYS A 46 -16.47 -11.59 0.20
CA CYS A 46 -15.66 -12.72 0.64
C CYS A 46 -15.55 -12.80 2.16
N LEU A 47 -15.00 -13.91 2.65
CA LEU A 47 -14.62 -14.04 4.05
C LEU A 47 -13.35 -13.23 4.36
N ASN A 48 -13.14 -12.91 5.63
CA ASN A 48 -11.93 -12.24 6.10
C ASN A 48 -10.73 -13.22 6.15
N THR A 49 -10.24 -13.63 4.97
CA THR A 49 -9.13 -14.58 4.83
C THR A 49 -8.03 -14.08 3.88
N GLN A 50 -8.31 -13.03 3.08
CA GLN A 50 -7.35 -12.48 2.12
C GLN A 50 -6.44 -11.45 2.80
N TRP A 51 -5.26 -11.19 2.21
CA TRP A 51 -4.31 -10.20 2.69
C TRP A 51 -4.83 -8.75 2.57
N THR A 52 -5.81 -8.54 1.73
CA THR A 52 -6.42 -7.23 1.42
C THR A 52 -7.56 -6.83 2.35
N CYS A 53 -8.04 -7.73 3.22
CA CYS A 53 -9.25 -7.50 4.01
C CYS A 53 -9.16 -6.32 5.01
N GLY A 54 -7.99 -5.73 5.21
CA GLY A 54 -7.79 -4.53 6.02
C GLY A 54 -8.19 -3.23 5.33
N PHE A 55 -8.22 -3.18 3.99
CA PHE A 55 -8.43 -1.94 3.25
C PHE A 55 -9.88 -1.46 3.32
N TRP A 56 -10.86 -2.35 3.19
CA TRP A 56 -12.26 -1.96 3.33
C TRP A 56 -12.59 -1.31 4.68
N PRO A 57 -12.25 -1.89 5.85
CA PRO A 57 -12.41 -1.15 7.12
C PRO A 57 -11.57 0.13 7.18
N GLY A 58 -10.42 0.19 6.49
CA GLY A 58 -9.65 1.42 6.32
C GLY A 58 -10.43 2.53 5.62
N GLU A 59 -11.13 2.21 4.52
CA GLU A 59 -12.01 3.15 3.83
C GLU A 59 -13.17 3.63 4.72
N LEU A 60 -13.75 2.75 5.53
CA LEU A 60 -14.77 3.11 6.52
C LEU A 60 -14.24 4.12 7.55
N TRP A 61 -13.00 3.94 8.02
CA TRP A 61 -12.38 4.89 8.95
C TRP A 61 -12.08 6.23 8.29
N LEU A 62 -11.56 6.25 7.05
CA LEU A 62 -11.36 7.49 6.30
C LEU A 62 -12.70 8.24 6.08
N ALA A 63 -13.77 7.51 5.77
CA ALA A 63 -15.11 8.08 5.62
C ALA A 63 -15.67 8.61 6.96
N TYR A 64 -15.40 7.93 8.06
CA TYR A 64 -15.75 8.40 9.41
C TYR A 64 -15.03 9.70 9.75
N GLU A 65 -13.71 9.79 9.54
CA GLU A 65 -12.96 11.03 9.77
C GLU A 65 -13.45 12.19 8.89
N ALA A 66 -13.81 11.92 7.63
CA ALA A 66 -14.30 12.93 6.72
C ALA A 66 -15.69 13.49 7.08
N THR A 67 -16.52 12.72 7.80
CA THR A 67 -17.95 13.06 8.00
C THR A 67 -18.40 13.07 9.44
N ASN A 68 -17.67 12.42 10.34
CA ASN A 68 -18.08 12.11 11.72
C ASN A 68 -19.42 11.33 11.82
N ASP A 69 -19.81 10.61 10.75
CA ASP A 69 -21.04 9.82 10.74
C ASP A 69 -20.82 8.44 11.35
N SER A 70 -21.58 8.14 12.41
CA SER A 70 -21.46 6.92 13.18
C SER A 70 -21.71 5.64 12.36
N ALA A 71 -22.42 5.70 11.23
CA ALA A 71 -22.69 4.54 10.40
C ALA A 71 -21.39 3.91 9.85
N PHE A 72 -20.39 4.74 9.51
CA PHE A 72 -19.07 4.23 9.08
C PHE A 72 -18.30 3.61 10.24
N ARG A 73 -18.28 4.29 11.40
CA ARG A 73 -17.65 3.77 12.62
C ARG A 73 -18.26 2.42 13.03
N ASP A 74 -19.56 2.34 13.07
CA ASP A 74 -20.27 1.14 13.54
C ASP A 74 -20.02 -0.05 12.60
N ALA A 75 -20.02 0.16 11.28
CA ALA A 75 -19.63 -0.85 10.30
C ALA A 75 -18.15 -1.26 10.47
N ALA A 76 -17.23 -0.30 10.65
CA ALA A 76 -15.81 -0.58 10.85
C ALA A 76 -15.55 -1.38 12.14
N LEU A 77 -16.31 -1.14 13.21
CA LEU A 77 -16.21 -1.90 14.47
C LEU A 77 -16.65 -3.36 14.33
N VAL A 78 -17.58 -3.68 13.43
CA VAL A 78 -17.88 -5.08 13.08
C VAL A 78 -16.66 -5.77 12.48
N HIS A 79 -15.93 -5.08 11.59
CA HIS A 79 -14.69 -5.61 11.04
C HIS A 79 -13.58 -5.76 12.09
N VAL A 80 -13.49 -4.87 13.08
CA VAL A 80 -12.56 -5.03 14.21
C VAL A 80 -12.78 -6.37 14.91
N GLN A 81 -14.03 -6.77 15.19
CA GLN A 81 -14.34 -8.06 15.80
C GLN A 81 -13.94 -9.23 14.88
N SER A 82 -14.18 -9.11 13.57
CA SER A 82 -13.74 -10.10 12.58
C SER A 82 -12.21 -10.23 12.54
N MET A 83 -11.48 -9.11 12.56
CA MET A 83 -10.01 -9.10 12.61
C MET A 83 -9.46 -9.69 13.89
N ARG A 84 -10.08 -9.39 15.04
CA ARG A 84 -9.73 -10.00 16.33
C ARG A 84 -9.89 -11.51 16.31
N ASN A 85 -11.05 -11.99 15.86
CA ASN A 85 -11.30 -13.44 15.69
C ASN A 85 -10.28 -14.10 14.76
N ARG A 86 -9.92 -13.43 13.64
CA ARG A 86 -8.94 -13.94 12.65
C ARG A 86 -7.58 -14.18 13.29
N ILE A 87 -7.05 -13.21 14.04
CA ILE A 87 -5.72 -13.34 14.62
C ILE A 87 -5.70 -14.28 15.82
N GLU A 88 -6.72 -14.28 16.67
CA GLU A 88 -6.82 -15.17 17.82
C GLU A 88 -6.91 -16.64 17.38
N LYS A 89 -7.62 -16.92 16.29
CA LYS A 89 -7.78 -18.28 15.73
C LYS A 89 -6.74 -18.66 14.69
N LYS A 90 -5.78 -17.79 14.40
CA LYS A 90 -4.73 -18.00 13.39
C LYS A 90 -5.27 -18.34 12.00
N ILE A 91 -6.36 -17.68 11.56
CA ILE A 91 -7.01 -17.92 10.27
C ILE A 91 -6.24 -17.19 9.18
N GLU A 92 -5.56 -17.90 8.27
CA GLU A 92 -4.83 -17.34 7.13
C GLU A 92 -3.96 -16.12 7.54
N VAL A 93 -3.07 -16.33 8.54
CA VAL A 93 -2.14 -15.30 9.05
C VAL A 93 -0.67 -15.71 8.98
N GLU A 94 -0.36 -16.86 8.34
CA GLU A 94 1.00 -17.36 8.18
C GLU A 94 1.74 -16.67 7.00
N HIS A 95 1.66 -15.34 6.96
CA HIS A 95 2.30 -14.47 5.98
C HIS A 95 2.66 -13.11 6.60
N HIS A 96 3.36 -12.26 5.85
CA HIS A 96 3.89 -10.99 6.36
C HIS A 96 2.89 -9.82 6.32
N ASP A 97 1.71 -9.97 5.71
CA ASP A 97 0.77 -8.87 5.43
C ASP A 97 -0.02 -8.37 6.66
N MET A 98 0.52 -8.58 7.85
CA MET A 98 -0.13 -8.15 9.09
C MET A 98 -0.30 -6.63 9.16
N GLY A 99 0.62 -5.85 8.57
CA GLY A 99 0.50 -4.40 8.45
C GLY A 99 -0.69 -3.99 7.58
N PHE A 100 -0.84 -4.57 6.39
CA PHE A 100 -1.98 -4.31 5.50
C PHE A 100 -3.32 -4.68 6.12
N LEU A 101 -3.35 -5.74 6.91
CA LEU A 101 -4.57 -6.18 7.59
C LEU A 101 -4.93 -5.31 8.78
N TYR A 102 -3.96 -5.01 9.65
CA TYR A 102 -4.24 -4.47 10.98
C TYR A 102 -3.96 -2.98 11.14
N SER A 103 -3.13 -2.35 10.29
CA SER A 103 -2.91 -0.90 10.37
C SER A 103 -4.14 -0.11 9.93
N PRO A 104 -4.70 -0.27 8.71
CA PRO A 104 -5.86 0.49 8.30
C PRO A 104 -7.15 0.08 9.02
N SER A 105 -7.22 -1.11 9.59
CA SER A 105 -8.41 -1.59 10.31
C SER A 105 -8.36 -1.33 11.82
N CYS A 106 -7.43 -1.98 12.52
CA CYS A 106 -7.40 -2.01 13.98
C CYS A 106 -6.56 -0.87 14.58
N VAL A 107 -5.38 -0.55 14.02
CA VAL A 107 -4.61 0.61 14.50
C VAL A 107 -5.41 1.90 14.28
N ALA A 108 -6.10 2.04 13.14
CA ALA A 108 -7.01 3.15 12.88
C ALA A 108 -8.11 3.23 13.95
N ALA A 109 -8.80 2.12 14.24
CA ALA A 109 -9.82 2.05 15.28
C ALA A 109 -9.31 2.47 16.66
N TRP A 110 -8.11 1.99 17.04
CA TRP A 110 -7.47 2.40 18.29
C TRP A 110 -7.15 3.90 18.31
N LYS A 111 -6.61 4.44 17.24
CA LYS A 111 -6.30 5.88 17.15
C LYS A 111 -7.55 6.74 17.25
N LEU A 112 -8.64 6.37 16.57
CA LEU A 112 -9.83 7.20 16.41
C LEU A 112 -10.83 7.07 17.54
N VAL A 113 -11.09 5.84 18.01
CA VAL A 113 -12.18 5.57 18.95
C VAL A 113 -11.74 4.79 20.20
N LYS A 114 -10.43 4.53 20.36
CA LYS A 114 -9.85 3.84 21.52
C LYS A 114 -10.47 2.45 21.78
N SER A 115 -10.74 1.69 20.74
CA SER A 115 -11.25 0.34 20.86
C SER A 115 -10.18 -0.61 21.41
N ASP A 116 -10.39 -1.14 22.61
CA ASP A 116 -9.48 -2.10 23.27
C ASP A 116 -9.39 -3.41 22.47
N ASP A 117 -10.48 -3.85 21.84
CA ASP A 117 -10.48 -5.01 20.96
C ASP A 117 -9.57 -4.82 19.74
N ALA A 118 -9.59 -3.62 19.15
CA ALA A 118 -8.73 -3.27 18.04
C ALA A 118 -7.26 -3.19 18.46
N ARG A 119 -6.98 -2.58 19.62
CA ARG A 119 -5.62 -2.55 20.19
C ARG A 119 -5.08 -3.95 20.41
N THR A 120 -5.88 -4.82 21.04
CA THR A 120 -5.51 -6.22 21.29
C THR A 120 -5.23 -6.96 19.98
N ALA A 121 -6.11 -6.84 19.00
CA ALA A 121 -5.94 -7.49 17.69
C ALA A 121 -4.66 -7.03 16.97
N ALA A 122 -4.38 -5.72 16.97
CA ALA A 122 -3.18 -5.18 16.33
C ALA A 122 -1.88 -5.60 17.04
N LEU A 123 -1.88 -5.72 18.38
CA LEU A 123 -0.72 -6.23 19.12
C LEU A 123 -0.48 -7.73 18.83
N LEU A 124 -1.54 -8.55 18.79
CA LEU A 124 -1.43 -9.97 18.40
C LEU A 124 -0.92 -10.11 16.95
N ALA A 125 -1.32 -9.21 16.06
CA ALA A 125 -0.82 -9.20 14.68
C ALA A 125 0.66 -8.80 14.61
N ALA A 126 1.11 -7.88 15.44
CA ALA A 126 2.54 -7.55 15.55
C ALA A 126 3.36 -8.75 16.07
N GLU A 127 2.85 -9.50 17.06
CA GLU A 127 3.45 -10.76 17.52
C GLU A 127 3.52 -11.80 16.40
N GLN A 128 2.43 -11.95 15.61
CA GLN A 128 2.40 -12.85 14.47
C GLN A 128 3.44 -12.44 13.41
N LEU A 129 3.59 -11.14 13.16
CA LEU A 129 4.55 -10.64 12.18
C LEU A 129 5.99 -10.92 12.61
N ILE A 130 6.37 -10.67 13.88
CA ILE A 130 7.72 -10.94 14.36
C ILE A 130 8.02 -12.44 14.47
N SER A 131 7.01 -13.31 14.61
CA SER A 131 7.21 -14.77 14.62
C SER A 131 7.80 -15.29 13.31
N ARG A 132 7.67 -14.50 12.23
CA ARG A 132 8.24 -14.82 10.90
C ARG A 132 9.63 -14.22 10.68
N TYR A 133 10.26 -13.66 11.71
CA TYR A 133 11.57 -13.06 11.59
C TYR A 133 12.67 -14.09 11.49
N GLN A 134 13.46 -14.00 10.43
CA GLN A 134 14.63 -14.84 10.16
C GLN A 134 15.89 -14.14 10.64
N THR A 135 16.45 -14.60 11.76
CA THR A 135 17.56 -13.94 12.45
C THR A 135 18.85 -13.91 11.65
N LYS A 136 19.17 -14.98 10.89
CA LYS A 136 20.37 -15.04 10.05
C LYS A 136 20.32 -14.02 8.91
N GLY A 137 19.21 -13.99 8.18
CA GLY A 137 19.00 -13.06 7.05
C GLY A 137 18.54 -11.68 7.46
N ARG A 138 18.13 -11.49 8.72
CA ARG A 138 17.64 -10.23 9.30
C ARG A 138 16.43 -9.68 8.55
N PHE A 139 15.48 -10.54 8.22
CA PHE A 139 14.25 -10.16 7.51
C PHE A 139 13.03 -10.95 8.01
N ILE A 140 11.83 -10.43 7.73
CA ILE A 140 10.56 -11.10 7.96
C ILE A 140 10.21 -11.90 6.70
N GLN A 141 10.07 -13.22 6.84
CA GLN A 141 9.75 -14.10 5.72
C GLN A 141 8.31 -13.83 5.21
N ALA A 142 8.15 -13.72 3.89
CA ALA A 142 6.89 -13.33 3.27
C ALA A 142 5.77 -14.35 3.54
N TRP A 143 5.88 -15.55 2.98
CA TRP A 143 4.94 -16.65 3.19
C TRP A 143 5.65 -18.00 3.14
N GLY A 144 4.88 -19.09 3.22
CA GLY A 144 5.39 -20.47 3.21
C GLY A 144 5.96 -20.90 4.56
N ALA A 145 6.26 -22.18 4.69
CA ALA A 145 6.78 -22.76 5.92
C ALA A 145 8.16 -22.19 6.27
N MET A 146 8.37 -21.90 7.56
CA MET A 146 9.57 -21.20 8.05
C MET A 146 10.87 -21.98 7.91
N ASN A 147 10.79 -23.31 7.84
CA ASN A 147 11.96 -24.18 7.79
C ASN A 147 12.32 -24.68 6.38
N GLU A 148 11.63 -24.16 5.36
CA GLU A 148 11.85 -24.56 3.98
C GLU A 148 12.73 -23.54 3.25
N PRO A 149 13.94 -23.91 2.79
CA PRO A 149 14.88 -22.98 2.14
C PRO A 149 14.31 -22.24 0.93
N GLN A 150 13.42 -22.89 0.14
CA GLN A 150 12.75 -22.26 -1.02
C GLN A 150 11.80 -21.12 -0.64
N ASN A 151 11.39 -21.03 0.63
CA ASN A 151 10.55 -19.95 1.16
C ASN A 151 11.36 -18.86 1.88
N TYR A 152 12.69 -18.98 1.95
CA TYR A 152 13.56 -18.06 2.67
C TYR A 152 13.76 -16.77 1.86
N ARG A 153 12.68 -15.96 1.81
CA ARG A 153 12.55 -14.76 0.98
C ARG A 153 11.63 -13.72 1.62
N TYR A 154 11.79 -12.50 1.17
CA TYR A 154 10.88 -11.40 1.46
C TYR A 154 10.42 -10.74 0.16
N ILE A 155 9.40 -9.87 0.26
CA ILE A 155 8.81 -9.12 -0.84
C ILE A 155 8.89 -7.64 -0.50
N ILE A 156 8.99 -6.78 -1.51
CA ILE A 156 9.18 -5.33 -1.35
C ILE A 156 8.06 -4.65 -0.56
N ASP A 157 6.82 -5.15 -0.61
CA ASP A 157 5.66 -4.64 0.12
C ASP A 157 5.75 -4.83 1.65
N CYS A 158 6.69 -5.64 2.13
CA CYS A 158 7.03 -5.75 3.54
C CYS A 158 7.28 -4.38 4.19
N LEU A 159 7.75 -3.39 3.42
CA LEU A 159 8.01 -2.04 3.89
C LEU A 159 6.74 -1.32 4.39
N LEU A 160 5.54 -1.73 3.94
CA LEU A 160 4.25 -1.24 4.42
C LEU A 160 3.69 -2.07 5.58
N ASN A 161 4.31 -3.20 5.87
CA ASN A 161 3.93 -4.04 7.00
C ASN A 161 4.73 -3.72 8.28
N THR A 162 5.96 -3.22 8.14
CA THR A 162 6.81 -2.82 9.27
C THR A 162 6.29 -1.67 10.14
N PRO A 163 5.49 -0.70 9.64
CA PRO A 163 4.87 0.33 10.48
C PRO A 163 4.06 -0.22 11.65
N LEU A 164 3.38 -1.36 11.49
CA LEU A 164 2.68 -2.04 12.59
C LEU A 164 3.61 -2.36 13.76
N LEU A 165 4.85 -2.74 13.50
CA LEU A 165 5.84 -3.04 14.53
C LEU A 165 6.33 -1.78 15.24
N TYR A 166 6.53 -0.68 14.53
CA TYR A 166 6.87 0.61 15.15
C TYR A 166 5.72 1.10 16.03
N TRP A 167 4.47 0.96 15.58
CA TRP A 167 3.30 1.26 16.39
C TRP A 167 3.27 0.40 17.65
N ALA A 168 3.44 -0.93 17.54
CA ALA A 168 3.45 -1.86 18.67
C ALA A 168 4.55 -1.53 19.68
N SER A 169 5.74 -1.15 19.18
CA SER A 169 6.86 -0.72 20.04
C SER A 169 6.51 0.52 20.87
N ARG A 170 5.87 1.53 20.26
CA ARG A 170 5.43 2.76 20.95
C ARG A 170 4.32 2.48 21.95
N GLU A 171 3.38 1.62 21.56
CA GLU A 171 2.20 1.30 22.36
C GLU A 171 2.53 0.47 23.62
N THR A 172 3.55 -0.41 23.55
CA THR A 172 3.93 -1.32 24.63
C THR A 172 5.21 -0.93 25.36
N GLY A 173 6.04 -0.05 24.78
CA GLY A 173 7.40 0.24 25.25
C GLY A 173 8.42 -0.86 24.91
N THR A 174 8.03 -1.94 24.21
CA THR A 174 8.89 -3.08 23.86
C THR A 174 9.73 -2.76 22.63
N LYS A 175 11.04 -2.59 22.79
CA LYS A 175 11.95 -2.20 21.71
C LYS A 175 12.12 -3.27 20.61
N THR A 176 11.95 -4.55 20.94
CA THR A 176 12.13 -5.68 20.02
C THR A 176 11.35 -5.50 18.73
N TYR A 177 10.13 -4.98 18.78
CA TYR A 177 9.33 -4.71 17.57
C TYR A 177 10.04 -3.72 16.62
N ALA A 178 10.46 -2.57 17.14
CA ALA A 178 11.14 -1.55 16.35
C ALA A 178 12.51 -2.04 15.84
N ASP A 179 13.25 -2.84 16.64
CA ASP A 179 14.55 -3.38 16.25
C ASP A 179 14.42 -4.38 15.09
N ILE A 180 13.40 -5.25 15.12
CA ILE A 180 13.09 -6.16 14.01
C ILE A 180 12.63 -5.39 12.77
N ALA A 181 11.75 -4.40 12.93
CA ALA A 181 11.31 -3.55 11.83
C ALA A 181 12.50 -2.86 11.14
N ARG A 182 13.40 -2.27 11.91
CA ARG A 182 14.62 -1.62 11.40
C ARG A 182 15.51 -2.61 10.67
N ALA A 183 15.80 -3.77 11.27
CA ALA A 183 16.65 -4.79 10.68
C ALA A 183 16.10 -5.30 9.35
N HIS A 184 14.79 -5.55 9.29
CA HIS A 184 14.10 -5.97 8.08
C HIS A 184 14.13 -4.89 6.99
N THR A 185 13.77 -3.65 7.34
CA THR A 185 13.78 -2.50 6.42
C THR A 185 15.18 -2.30 5.81
N GLN A 186 16.24 -2.33 6.63
CA GLN A 186 17.61 -2.21 6.14
C GLN A 186 17.99 -3.33 5.18
N THR A 187 17.63 -4.57 5.49
CA THR A 187 17.89 -5.72 4.61
C THR A 187 17.14 -5.59 3.29
N CYS A 188 15.86 -5.22 3.34
CA CYS A 188 15.02 -5.05 2.17
C CYS A 188 15.56 -3.94 1.25
N MET A 189 15.78 -2.73 1.77
CA MET A 189 16.24 -1.61 0.95
C MET A 189 17.61 -1.85 0.33
N LYS A 190 18.53 -2.46 1.10
CA LYS A 190 19.87 -2.76 0.62
C LYS A 190 19.90 -3.71 -0.58
N ASN A 191 19.01 -4.70 -0.61
CA ASN A 191 19.09 -5.76 -1.61
C ASN A 191 18.01 -5.64 -2.70
N SER A 192 16.84 -5.05 -2.38
CA SER A 192 15.73 -4.96 -3.35
C SER A 192 15.75 -3.71 -4.20
N ILE A 193 16.43 -2.64 -3.79
CA ILE A 193 16.58 -1.43 -4.61
C ILE A 193 17.84 -1.56 -5.45
N ARG A 194 17.67 -1.65 -6.77
CA ARG A 194 18.78 -1.73 -7.74
C ARG A 194 19.54 -0.40 -7.81
N GLN A 195 20.71 -0.41 -8.44
CA GLN A 195 21.56 0.77 -8.55
C GLN A 195 20.87 1.96 -9.27
N ASP A 196 19.99 1.68 -10.23
CA ASP A 196 19.21 2.68 -10.96
C ASP A 196 17.97 3.20 -10.23
N GLY A 197 17.69 2.69 -9.03
CA GLY A 197 16.52 3.03 -8.23
C GLY A 197 15.29 2.16 -8.50
N SER A 198 15.35 1.25 -9.46
CA SER A 198 14.30 0.25 -9.67
C SER A 198 14.27 -0.79 -8.55
N THR A 199 13.15 -1.51 -8.41
CA THR A 199 12.98 -2.50 -7.33
C THR A 199 12.79 -3.91 -7.86
N PHE A 200 13.34 -4.90 -7.14
CA PHE A 200 12.91 -6.28 -7.26
C PHE A 200 11.57 -6.48 -6.54
N HIS A 201 10.71 -7.34 -7.09
CA HIS A 201 9.48 -7.74 -6.42
C HIS A 201 9.78 -8.62 -5.19
N THR A 202 10.48 -9.72 -5.38
CA THR A 202 10.85 -10.72 -4.37
C THR A 202 12.37 -10.81 -4.30
N PHE A 203 12.91 -11.04 -3.10
CA PHE A 203 14.34 -11.26 -2.93
C PHE A 203 14.61 -12.51 -2.09
N PHE A 204 15.38 -13.43 -2.65
CA PHE A 204 15.77 -14.68 -2.00
C PHE A 204 17.07 -14.50 -1.23
N MET A 205 17.10 -15.12 -0.04
CA MET A 205 18.24 -15.15 0.85
C MET A 205 18.68 -16.60 1.06
N ASP A 206 19.93 -16.82 1.32
CA ASP A 206 20.48 -18.13 1.63
C ASP A 206 20.09 -18.55 3.05
N ALA A 207 19.40 -19.68 3.19
CA ALA A 207 18.85 -20.13 4.47
C ALA A 207 19.93 -20.59 5.46
N ASP A 208 21.10 -21.02 4.96
CA ASP A 208 22.20 -21.49 5.80
C ASP A 208 23.06 -20.35 6.32
N THR A 209 23.33 -19.37 5.48
CA THR A 209 24.24 -18.26 5.79
C THR A 209 23.56 -16.92 6.06
N GLY A 210 22.30 -16.75 5.64
CA GLY A 210 21.56 -15.49 5.68
C GLY A 210 22.04 -14.46 4.65
N LYS A 211 22.89 -14.84 3.70
CA LYS A 211 23.40 -13.93 2.67
C LYS A 211 22.39 -13.71 1.55
N PRO A 212 22.42 -12.55 0.86
CA PRO A 212 21.58 -12.30 -0.31
C PRO A 212 21.96 -13.25 -1.47
N LEU A 213 20.96 -13.78 -2.16
CA LEU A 213 21.12 -14.61 -3.34
C LEU A 213 20.75 -13.87 -4.62
N HIS A 214 19.45 -13.66 -4.86
CA HIS A 214 18.98 -13.02 -6.09
C HIS A 214 17.59 -12.42 -5.92
N GLY A 215 17.30 -11.41 -6.75
CA GLY A 215 15.95 -10.89 -6.93
C GLY A 215 15.19 -11.72 -7.96
N ALA A 216 13.87 -11.73 -7.84
CA ALA A 216 12.95 -12.39 -8.76
C ALA A 216 11.60 -11.71 -8.78
N THR A 217 10.70 -12.14 -9.67
CA THR A 217 9.32 -11.69 -9.68
C THR A 217 8.34 -12.85 -9.58
N CYS A 218 7.17 -12.58 -9.00
CA CYS A 218 5.99 -13.41 -9.13
C CYS A 218 4.95 -12.70 -10.02
N GLN A 219 4.71 -11.41 -9.77
CA GLN A 219 3.64 -10.63 -10.36
C GLN A 219 4.12 -9.65 -11.43
N GLY A 220 5.42 -9.30 -11.50
CA GLY A 220 5.99 -8.49 -12.58
C GLY A 220 6.11 -9.26 -13.90
N TYR A 221 6.50 -8.59 -14.96
CA TYR A 221 6.62 -9.20 -16.28
C TYR A 221 7.73 -10.25 -16.34
N SER A 222 8.92 -9.94 -15.80
CA SER A 222 10.08 -10.83 -15.70
C SER A 222 10.93 -10.47 -14.48
N ASP A 223 11.90 -11.32 -14.11
CA ASP A 223 12.80 -11.07 -12.98
C ASP A 223 13.62 -9.78 -13.13
N ASP A 224 13.92 -9.39 -14.36
CA ASP A 224 14.68 -8.18 -14.68
C ASP A 224 13.80 -6.95 -14.93
N SER A 225 12.48 -7.12 -15.04
CA SER A 225 11.54 -6.01 -15.21
C SER A 225 11.22 -5.33 -13.87
N VAL A 226 10.36 -4.34 -13.91
CA VAL A 226 9.97 -3.57 -12.72
C VAL A 226 8.45 -3.56 -12.59
N TRP A 227 7.93 -4.43 -11.76
CA TRP A 227 6.52 -4.45 -11.39
C TRP A 227 6.11 -3.09 -10.78
N ALA A 228 5.15 -2.39 -11.41
CA ALA A 228 4.83 -1.00 -11.07
C ALA A 228 4.40 -0.85 -9.61
N ARG A 229 3.57 -1.76 -9.09
CA ARG A 229 3.14 -1.74 -7.69
C ARG A 229 4.30 -2.04 -6.73
N GLY A 230 5.23 -2.91 -7.11
CA GLY A 230 6.46 -3.14 -6.33
C GLY A 230 7.31 -1.88 -6.21
N GLN A 231 7.47 -1.14 -7.31
CA GLN A 231 8.14 0.15 -7.29
C GLN A 231 7.41 1.16 -6.40
N ALA A 232 6.08 1.21 -6.47
CA ALA A 232 5.26 2.08 -5.63
C ALA A 232 5.41 1.74 -4.13
N TRP A 233 5.48 0.45 -3.78
CA TRP A 233 5.79 0.01 -2.41
C TRP A 233 7.18 0.46 -1.96
N GLY A 234 8.17 0.43 -2.85
CA GLY A 234 9.51 0.96 -2.59
C GLY A 234 9.49 2.44 -2.25
N VAL A 235 8.72 3.25 -2.99
CA VAL A 235 8.56 4.68 -2.75
C VAL A 235 7.88 4.95 -1.41
N TYR A 236 6.66 4.44 -1.21
CA TYR A 236 5.91 4.75 0.01
C TYR A 236 6.54 4.10 1.25
N GLY A 237 7.06 2.88 1.11
CA GLY A 237 7.76 2.21 2.18
C GLY A 237 9.03 2.94 2.64
N SER A 238 9.77 3.58 1.72
CA SER A 238 10.91 4.43 2.06
C SER A 238 10.48 5.67 2.84
N ALA A 239 9.36 6.30 2.48
CA ALA A 239 8.81 7.43 3.23
C ALA A 239 8.38 7.01 4.65
N LEU A 240 7.70 5.87 4.79
CA LEU A 240 7.29 5.34 6.10
C LEU A 240 8.50 4.93 6.96
N ALA A 241 9.54 4.34 6.35
CA ALA A 241 10.77 4.04 7.07
C ALA A 241 11.44 5.29 7.62
N TYR A 242 11.53 6.35 6.80
CA TYR A 242 12.07 7.65 7.25
C TYR A 242 11.23 8.29 8.36
N ARG A 243 9.91 8.12 8.31
CA ARG A 243 8.99 8.60 9.36
C ARG A 243 9.30 8.01 10.74
N TYR A 244 9.58 6.72 10.79
CA TYR A 244 9.77 6.00 12.05
C TYR A 244 11.21 5.97 12.54
N ASP A 245 12.16 6.04 11.62
CA ASP A 245 13.60 6.01 11.87
C ASP A 245 14.30 6.92 10.83
N PRO A 246 14.40 8.24 11.06
CA PRO A 246 14.83 9.21 10.05
C PRO A 246 16.32 9.10 9.72
N GLN A 247 16.69 8.03 9.00
CA GLN A 247 18.05 7.81 8.51
C GLN A 247 18.23 8.42 7.11
N PRO A 248 19.38 9.07 6.81
CA PRO A 248 19.66 9.60 5.48
C PRO A 248 19.53 8.55 4.37
N ALA A 249 19.88 7.29 4.64
CA ALA A 249 19.75 6.20 3.68
C ALA A 249 18.30 5.91 3.25
N TYR A 250 17.32 6.16 4.12
CA TYR A 250 15.91 5.98 3.76
C TYR A 250 15.39 7.14 2.90
N LEU A 251 15.85 8.35 3.16
CA LEU A 251 15.58 9.50 2.30
C LEU A 251 16.21 9.30 0.90
N GLU A 252 17.46 8.83 0.83
CA GLU A 252 18.11 8.48 -0.43
C GLU A 252 17.34 7.37 -1.17
N SER A 253 16.90 6.33 -0.48
CA SER A 253 16.07 5.26 -1.05
C SER A 253 14.77 5.81 -1.64
N PHE A 254 14.12 6.73 -0.94
CA PHE A 254 12.92 7.42 -1.43
C PHE A 254 13.23 8.22 -2.71
N HIS A 255 14.28 9.02 -2.71
CA HIS A 255 14.67 9.83 -3.89
C HIS A 255 14.93 8.95 -5.11
N ARG A 256 15.69 7.87 -4.95
CA ARG A 256 16.05 6.97 -6.05
C ARG A 256 14.84 6.21 -6.59
N THR A 257 14.02 5.66 -5.71
CA THR A 257 12.83 4.90 -6.14
C THR A 257 11.77 5.80 -6.77
N LEU A 258 11.57 7.01 -6.23
CA LEU A 258 10.66 8.00 -6.81
C LEU A 258 11.16 8.50 -8.16
N ALA A 259 12.45 8.83 -8.28
CA ALA A 259 13.02 9.30 -9.55
C ALA A 259 12.85 8.26 -10.66
N PHE A 260 13.09 6.97 -10.37
CA PHE A 260 12.85 5.89 -11.32
C PHE A 260 11.37 5.80 -11.71
N PHE A 261 10.46 5.82 -10.72
CA PHE A 261 9.03 5.75 -10.98
C PHE A 261 8.55 6.88 -11.90
N LEU A 262 8.92 8.13 -11.58
CA LEU A 262 8.49 9.30 -12.34
C LEU A 262 9.07 9.31 -13.76
N ALA A 263 10.30 8.84 -13.94
CA ALA A 263 10.96 8.78 -15.27
C ALA A 263 10.32 7.75 -16.21
N LYS A 264 9.51 6.83 -15.68
CA LYS A 264 8.84 5.77 -16.45
C LYS A 264 7.34 5.98 -16.62
N LEU A 265 6.80 7.07 -16.07
CA LEU A 265 5.37 7.35 -16.19
C LEU A 265 5.00 7.68 -17.64
N PRO A 266 3.86 7.16 -18.11
CA PRO A 266 3.18 7.67 -19.29
C PRO A 266 2.71 9.11 -19.10
N ASP A 267 2.30 9.76 -20.19
CA ASP A 267 1.88 11.17 -20.19
C ASP A 267 0.69 11.47 -19.23
N ASP A 268 -0.16 10.48 -19.00
CA ASP A 268 -1.30 10.58 -18.07
C ASP A 268 -0.94 10.38 -16.58
N GLY A 269 0.32 10.08 -16.27
CA GLY A 269 0.82 9.93 -14.89
C GLY A 269 0.38 8.65 -14.18
N VAL A 270 -0.17 7.65 -14.91
CA VAL A 270 -0.55 6.34 -14.36
C VAL A 270 0.26 5.25 -15.06
N PRO A 271 1.08 4.46 -14.33
CA PRO A 271 1.95 3.47 -14.96
C PRO A 271 1.16 2.29 -15.55
N TYR A 272 1.78 1.59 -16.50
CA TYR A 272 1.39 0.24 -16.85
C TYR A 272 1.70 -0.71 -15.67
N TRP A 273 1.09 -1.89 -15.65
CA TRP A 273 1.25 -2.88 -14.57
C TRP A 273 2.70 -3.32 -14.32
N ASP A 274 3.54 -3.22 -15.35
CA ASP A 274 4.99 -3.36 -15.27
C ASP A 274 5.65 -2.21 -16.04
N MET A 275 6.67 -1.60 -15.47
CA MET A 275 7.32 -0.39 -16.00
C MET A 275 8.30 -0.68 -17.15
N ILE A 276 8.37 -1.93 -17.64
CA ILE A 276 8.97 -2.27 -18.94
C ILE A 276 8.14 -1.70 -20.09
N PHE A 277 6.83 -1.50 -19.86
CA PHE A 277 5.90 -0.94 -20.83
C PHE A 277 5.85 0.57 -20.74
N THR A 278 5.81 1.20 -21.91
CA THR A 278 5.69 2.64 -22.14
C THR A 278 4.65 2.87 -23.23
N ASP A 279 4.22 4.09 -23.47
CA ASP A 279 3.30 4.40 -24.57
C ASP A 279 3.82 3.97 -25.95
N ALA A 280 5.15 3.83 -26.08
CA ALA A 280 5.79 3.40 -27.33
C ALA A 280 5.73 1.88 -27.56
N ASN A 281 5.58 1.07 -26.51
CA ASN A 281 5.67 -0.40 -26.61
C ASN A 281 4.57 -1.16 -25.87
N ALA A 282 3.52 -0.48 -25.41
CA ALA A 282 2.44 -1.09 -24.65
C ALA A 282 1.38 -1.80 -25.52
N VAL A 283 1.50 -1.75 -26.85
CA VAL A 283 0.55 -2.42 -27.75
C VAL A 283 1.21 -3.64 -28.37
N HIS A 284 0.66 -4.81 -28.10
CA HIS A 284 1.12 -6.10 -28.63
C HIS A 284 -0.05 -6.86 -29.24
N ASP A 285 0.09 -7.34 -30.47
CA ASP A 285 -0.92 -8.13 -31.17
C ASP A 285 -2.32 -7.48 -31.19
N GLY A 286 -2.38 -6.14 -31.18
CA GLY A 286 -3.62 -5.35 -31.17
C GLY A 286 -4.26 -5.17 -29.78
N GLU A 287 -3.65 -5.68 -28.72
CA GLU A 287 -4.07 -5.46 -27.34
C GLU A 287 -3.13 -4.46 -26.65
N THR A 288 -3.69 -3.59 -25.83
CA THR A 288 -2.94 -2.65 -24.99
C THR A 288 -2.68 -3.25 -23.61
N GLU A 289 -1.44 -3.16 -23.12
CA GLU A 289 -1.10 -3.57 -21.76
C GLU A 289 -1.91 -2.76 -20.74
N PRO A 290 -2.44 -3.41 -19.66
CA PRO A 290 -3.26 -2.73 -18.67
C PRO A 290 -2.45 -1.75 -17.84
N ARG A 291 -3.13 -0.73 -17.34
CA ARG A 291 -2.60 0.20 -16.34
C ARG A 291 -2.63 -0.42 -14.94
N ASP A 292 -1.92 0.19 -14.00
CA ASP A 292 -2.11 -0.04 -12.58
C ASP A 292 -2.28 1.29 -11.84
N SER A 293 -3.52 1.77 -11.77
CA SER A 293 -3.91 3.00 -11.06
C SER A 293 -3.59 2.95 -9.56
N SER A 294 -3.53 1.74 -8.98
CA SER A 294 -3.17 1.57 -7.57
C SER A 294 -1.74 2.02 -7.29
N SER A 295 -0.81 1.76 -8.21
CA SER A 295 0.59 2.20 -8.08
C SER A 295 0.70 3.73 -8.04
N ALA A 296 -0.06 4.44 -8.87
CA ALA A 296 -0.11 5.91 -8.84
C ALA A 296 -0.66 6.43 -7.51
N SER A 297 -1.73 5.82 -6.99
CA SER A 297 -2.34 6.18 -5.70
C SER A 297 -1.35 6.00 -4.54
N ILE A 298 -0.63 4.87 -4.51
CA ILE A 298 0.38 4.55 -3.49
C ILE A 298 1.53 5.56 -3.50
N VAL A 299 2.05 5.90 -4.70
CA VAL A 299 3.15 6.87 -4.83
C VAL A 299 2.70 8.28 -4.42
N CYS A 300 1.47 8.67 -4.71
CA CYS A 300 0.91 9.94 -4.19
C CYS A 300 0.92 9.97 -2.66
N CYS A 301 0.53 8.88 -1.99
CA CYS A 301 0.62 8.78 -0.52
C CYS A 301 2.07 8.91 -0.04
N GLY A 302 3.02 8.24 -0.70
CA GLY A 302 4.44 8.31 -0.37
C GLY A 302 5.03 9.72 -0.50
N MET A 303 4.73 10.42 -1.61
CA MET A 303 5.17 11.81 -1.81
C MET A 303 4.58 12.77 -0.77
N LEU A 304 3.29 12.67 -0.49
CA LEU A 304 2.62 13.52 0.50
C LEU A 304 3.11 13.22 1.92
N ASP A 305 3.43 11.96 2.21
CA ASP A 305 4.02 11.57 3.48
C ASP A 305 5.42 12.15 3.66
N MET A 306 6.30 11.99 2.66
CA MET A 306 7.67 12.54 2.71
C MET A 306 7.64 14.06 2.81
N ALA A 307 6.81 14.76 2.04
CA ALA A 307 6.64 16.21 2.13
C ALA A 307 6.26 16.64 3.56
N SER A 308 5.33 15.93 4.21
CA SER A 308 4.96 16.19 5.61
C SER A 308 6.12 15.97 6.58
N GLN A 309 6.97 14.93 6.35
CA GLN A 309 8.13 14.67 7.20
C GLN A 309 9.20 15.75 7.05
N LEU A 310 9.57 16.08 5.82
CA LEU A 310 10.58 17.11 5.53
C LEU A 310 10.16 18.47 6.08
N LYS A 311 8.86 18.82 5.93
CA LYS A 311 8.31 20.05 6.50
C LYS A 311 8.43 20.10 8.03
N LYS A 312 8.29 18.98 8.73
CA LYS A 312 8.41 18.90 10.19
C LYS A 312 9.88 18.95 10.66
N ASN A 313 10.78 18.35 9.87
CA ASN A 313 12.17 18.20 10.27
C ASN A 313 13.02 19.42 9.92
N ASP A 314 12.92 19.94 8.69
CA ASP A 314 13.69 21.10 8.20
C ASP A 314 13.02 21.67 6.94
N ALA A 315 12.00 22.51 7.15
CA ALA A 315 11.20 23.08 6.07
C ALA A 315 11.99 23.97 5.11
N ASP A 316 12.98 24.70 5.64
CA ASP A 316 13.73 25.67 4.84
C ASP A 316 14.71 24.96 3.90
N THR A 317 15.44 23.96 4.39
CA THR A 317 16.37 23.17 3.57
C THR A 317 15.67 22.40 2.46
N TYR A 318 14.47 21.87 2.69
CA TYR A 318 13.74 21.04 1.75
C TYR A 318 12.56 21.73 1.06
N ALA A 319 12.50 23.07 1.08
CA ALA A 319 11.34 23.82 0.56
C ALA A 319 10.99 23.48 -0.89
N GLU A 320 11.96 23.38 -1.78
CA GLU A 320 11.77 23.04 -3.19
C GLU A 320 11.28 21.59 -3.38
N GLU A 321 11.87 20.64 -2.63
CA GLU A 321 11.47 19.24 -2.69
C GLU A 321 10.03 19.05 -2.17
N ILE A 322 9.69 19.68 -1.05
CA ILE A 322 8.34 19.66 -0.47
C ILE A 322 7.32 20.15 -1.51
N GLU A 323 7.58 21.30 -2.14
CA GLU A 323 6.70 21.86 -3.17
C GLU A 323 6.58 20.93 -4.38
N ASN A 324 7.70 20.37 -4.84
CA ASN A 324 7.74 19.43 -5.97
C ASN A 324 6.92 18.17 -5.70
N TYR A 325 7.04 17.56 -4.51
CA TYR A 325 6.29 16.36 -4.16
C TYR A 325 4.79 16.63 -4.08
N ILE A 326 4.38 17.72 -3.44
CA ILE A 326 2.97 18.10 -3.36
C ILE A 326 2.41 18.40 -4.76
N ARG A 327 3.14 19.14 -5.59
CA ARG A 327 2.74 19.47 -6.95
C ARG A 327 2.60 18.22 -7.82
N THR A 328 3.58 17.31 -7.79
CA THR A 328 3.56 16.07 -8.56
C THR A 328 2.40 15.17 -8.12
N ALA A 329 2.19 15.01 -6.81
CA ALA A 329 1.04 14.28 -6.29
C ALA A 329 -0.31 14.89 -6.73
N ARG A 330 -0.42 16.22 -6.74
CA ARG A 330 -1.62 16.90 -7.24
C ARG A 330 -1.87 16.69 -8.74
N VAL A 331 -0.83 16.64 -9.55
CA VAL A 331 -0.94 16.34 -11.00
C VAL A 331 -1.42 14.90 -11.20
N MET A 332 -0.80 13.94 -10.54
CA MET A 332 -1.19 12.53 -10.64
C MET A 332 -2.61 12.29 -10.11
N LEU A 333 -2.98 12.89 -8.99
CA LEU A 333 -4.33 12.78 -8.43
C LEU A 333 -5.37 13.47 -9.31
N LYS A 334 -5.03 14.53 -10.04
CA LYS A 334 -5.91 15.14 -11.04
C LYS A 334 -6.24 14.14 -12.16
N SER A 335 -5.22 13.45 -12.68
CA SER A 335 -5.42 12.43 -13.69
C SER A 335 -6.26 11.26 -13.17
N LEU A 336 -5.96 10.77 -11.97
CA LEU A 336 -6.75 9.71 -11.33
C LEU A 336 -8.22 10.13 -11.17
N ALA A 337 -8.48 11.34 -10.69
CA ALA A 337 -9.84 11.84 -10.48
C ALA A 337 -10.63 12.06 -11.79
N ASP A 338 -9.96 12.52 -12.84
CA ASP A 338 -10.62 12.84 -14.11
C ASP A 338 -10.84 11.60 -14.97
N ASN A 339 -9.85 10.70 -15.04
CA ASN A 339 -9.79 9.63 -16.03
C ASN A 339 -10.02 8.24 -15.45
N TYR A 340 -9.71 8.02 -14.17
CA TYR A 340 -9.70 6.70 -13.54
C TYR A 340 -10.73 6.53 -12.42
N ALA A 341 -11.16 7.61 -11.76
CA ALA A 341 -12.17 7.52 -10.71
C ALA A 341 -13.52 7.03 -11.26
N VAL A 342 -14.16 6.13 -10.51
CA VAL A 342 -15.48 5.62 -10.83
C VAL A 342 -16.48 6.78 -10.89
N LYS A 343 -17.17 6.91 -12.02
CA LYS A 343 -18.18 7.95 -12.22
C LYS A 343 -19.48 7.55 -11.51
N ALA A 344 -20.28 8.54 -11.09
CA ALA A 344 -21.50 8.33 -10.31
C ALA A 344 -22.56 7.44 -11.00
N ASP A 345 -22.55 7.41 -12.32
CA ASP A 345 -23.45 6.63 -13.18
C ASP A 345 -22.85 5.28 -13.62
N ALA A 346 -21.60 5.00 -13.26
CA ALA A 346 -20.96 3.73 -13.59
C ALA A 346 -21.56 2.58 -12.79
N LYS A 347 -21.65 1.42 -13.44
CA LYS A 347 -22.01 0.16 -12.77
C LYS A 347 -20.76 -0.40 -12.05
N SER A 348 -20.29 0.30 -11.03
CA SER A 348 -19.16 -0.12 -10.23
C SER A 348 -19.42 0.22 -8.76
N ASN A 349 -18.88 -0.60 -7.87
CA ASN A 349 -18.86 -0.33 -6.44
C ASN A 349 -17.45 -0.07 -5.88
N GLY A 350 -16.44 0.03 -6.75
CA GLY A 350 -15.09 0.52 -6.42
C GLY A 350 -14.99 2.05 -6.44
N LEU A 351 -13.78 2.55 -6.21
CA LEU A 351 -13.45 3.99 -6.24
C LEU A 351 -12.60 4.35 -7.46
N VAL A 352 -11.66 3.48 -7.86
CA VAL A 352 -10.72 3.73 -8.96
C VAL A 352 -10.65 2.50 -9.88
N LEU A 353 -10.81 2.73 -11.17
CA LEU A 353 -10.72 1.73 -12.25
C LEU A 353 -9.26 1.53 -12.69
N HIS A 354 -9.04 0.50 -13.49
CA HIS A 354 -7.77 0.23 -14.17
C HIS A 354 -6.61 -0.07 -13.22
N GLY A 355 -6.90 -0.74 -12.09
CA GLY A 355 -5.92 -1.43 -11.28
C GLY A 355 -5.63 -2.82 -11.83
N THR A 356 -4.43 -3.33 -11.61
CA THR A 356 -4.06 -4.69 -12.02
C THR A 356 -3.42 -5.45 -10.87
N TYR A 357 -4.12 -6.48 -10.36
CA TYR A 357 -3.58 -7.30 -9.28
C TYR A 357 -2.42 -8.16 -9.77
N SER A 358 -2.67 -9.07 -10.70
CA SER A 358 -1.62 -9.86 -11.34
C SER A 358 -1.97 -10.18 -12.78
N LYS A 359 -1.03 -9.96 -13.71
CA LYS A 359 -1.16 -10.31 -15.11
C LYS A 359 -0.14 -11.39 -15.47
N LYS A 360 -0.61 -12.46 -16.12
CA LYS A 360 0.28 -13.51 -16.62
C LYS A 360 1.15 -12.99 -17.75
N SER A 361 2.45 -13.27 -17.68
CA SER A 361 3.42 -13.10 -18.73
C SER A 361 4.09 -14.44 -19.08
N PRO A 362 4.85 -14.55 -20.16
CA PRO A 362 5.65 -15.75 -20.44
C PRO A 362 6.73 -16.04 -19.39
N TYR A 363 7.11 -15.03 -18.57
CA TYR A 363 8.29 -15.09 -17.70
C TYR A 363 7.93 -15.10 -16.20
N ASN A 364 6.70 -14.78 -15.80
CA ASN A 364 6.29 -14.78 -14.41
C ASN A 364 5.56 -16.06 -14.00
N THR A 365 5.36 -16.25 -12.69
CA THR A 365 4.74 -17.45 -12.11
C THR A 365 3.32 -17.24 -11.62
N CYS A 366 2.79 -16.01 -11.67
CA CYS A 366 1.43 -15.72 -11.18
C CYS A 366 0.34 -16.29 -12.11
N THR A 367 -0.86 -16.42 -11.57
CA THR A 367 -2.11 -16.57 -12.34
C THR A 367 -2.69 -15.19 -12.64
N PRO A 368 -3.36 -14.99 -13.78
CA PRO A 368 -4.03 -13.72 -14.07
C PRO A 368 -5.24 -13.56 -13.15
N GLU A 369 -5.30 -12.44 -12.44
CA GLU A 369 -6.34 -12.14 -11.47
C GLU A 369 -6.48 -10.63 -11.30
N GLY A 370 -7.72 -10.11 -11.34
CA GLY A 370 -7.97 -8.68 -11.18
C GLY A 370 -7.19 -7.81 -12.17
N VAL A 371 -7.19 -8.19 -13.45
CA VAL A 371 -6.52 -7.45 -14.52
C VAL A 371 -7.47 -6.38 -15.01
N ASP A 372 -7.04 -5.12 -15.01
CA ASP A 372 -7.82 -3.96 -15.47
C ASP A 372 -9.16 -3.79 -14.72
N GLU A 373 -9.13 -3.98 -13.40
CA GLU A 373 -10.31 -3.93 -12.50
C GLU A 373 -10.13 -2.85 -11.43
N CYS A 374 -11.13 -2.64 -10.55
CA CYS A 374 -10.89 -1.98 -9.29
C CYS A 374 -10.14 -2.95 -8.35
N VAL A 375 -9.19 -2.45 -7.58
CA VAL A 375 -8.45 -3.23 -6.57
C VAL A 375 -8.55 -2.55 -5.21
N SER A 376 -8.86 -3.32 -4.16
CA SER A 376 -9.24 -2.77 -2.85
C SER A 376 -8.16 -1.88 -2.22
N TRP A 377 -6.87 -2.18 -2.42
CA TRP A 377 -5.80 -1.29 -1.99
C TRP A 377 -5.71 -0.03 -2.86
N GLY A 378 -6.02 -0.10 -4.15
CA GLY A 378 -6.07 1.06 -5.04
C GLY A 378 -7.11 2.06 -4.56
N ASP A 379 -8.30 1.57 -4.22
CA ASP A 379 -9.40 2.37 -3.67
C ASP A 379 -8.98 3.02 -2.35
N TYR A 380 -8.42 2.25 -1.42
CA TYR A 380 -7.96 2.75 -0.13
C TYR A 380 -6.88 3.83 -0.29
N PHE A 381 -5.81 3.59 -1.07
CA PHE A 381 -4.73 4.56 -1.22
C PHE A 381 -5.13 5.81 -2.00
N TYR A 382 -6.05 5.70 -2.96
CA TYR A 382 -6.65 6.87 -3.59
C TYR A 382 -7.39 7.75 -2.57
N MET A 383 -8.22 7.14 -1.73
CA MET A 383 -8.95 7.85 -0.69
C MET A 383 -8.00 8.41 0.39
N GLU A 384 -6.94 7.67 0.76
CA GLU A 384 -5.90 8.14 1.67
C GLU A 384 -5.17 9.37 1.11
N ALA A 385 -4.75 9.35 -0.16
CA ALA A 385 -4.07 10.48 -0.80
C ALA A 385 -4.95 11.74 -0.84
N LEU A 386 -6.24 11.59 -1.15
CA LEU A 386 -7.21 12.69 -1.09
C LEU A 386 -7.37 13.21 0.34
N THR A 387 -7.44 12.33 1.33
CA THR A 387 -7.53 12.69 2.75
C THR A 387 -6.31 13.49 3.18
N ARG A 388 -5.09 13.11 2.78
CA ARG A 388 -3.84 13.84 3.07
C ARG A 388 -3.82 15.24 2.46
N LEU A 389 -4.33 15.42 1.24
CA LEU A 389 -4.46 16.75 0.63
C LEU A 389 -5.53 17.60 1.31
N ASN A 390 -6.65 16.99 1.71
CA ASN A 390 -7.74 17.70 2.38
C ASN A 390 -7.38 18.07 3.83
N ASN A 391 -6.55 17.27 4.49
CA ASN A 391 -6.07 17.49 5.85
C ASN A 391 -4.55 17.20 5.92
N PRO A 392 -3.68 18.20 5.71
CA PRO A 392 -2.24 18.02 5.75
C PRO A 392 -1.68 17.52 7.11
N ASP A 393 -2.43 17.71 8.18
CA ASP A 393 -2.09 17.26 9.53
C ASP A 393 -2.73 15.90 9.89
N TRP A 394 -3.27 15.19 8.90
CA TRP A 394 -3.90 13.90 9.10
C TRP A 394 -2.97 12.91 9.80
N ASN A 395 -3.51 12.27 10.85
CA ASN A 395 -2.77 11.28 11.64
C ASN A 395 -2.92 9.90 10.98
N LEU A 396 -1.94 9.55 10.17
CA LEU A 396 -1.98 8.31 9.38
C LEU A 396 -2.18 7.04 10.22
N TYR A 397 -2.70 6.00 9.60
CA TYR A 397 -2.98 4.72 10.27
C TYR A 397 -1.75 3.79 10.33
N TRP A 398 -0.83 3.97 9.39
CA TRP A 398 0.43 3.22 9.29
C TRP A 398 1.39 3.50 10.45
#